data_af5b47ca84584ec5e76a3c28e07ca313
#
_entry.id   af5b47ca84584ec5e76a3c28e07ca313
#
_cell.length_a   1.000
_cell.length_b   1.000
_cell.length_c   1.000
_cell.angle_alpha   90.00
_cell.angle_beta   90.00
_cell.angle_gamma   90.00
#
_symmetry.space_group_name_H-M   'P 1'
#
loop_
_entity.id
_entity.type
_entity.pdbx_description
1 polymer ?
#
loop_
_entity_poly.entity_id
_entity_poly.type
_entity_poly.pdbx_seq_one_letter_code
_entity_poly.pdbx_strand_id
1 'polypeptide(L)'
;MTRHLVHHVVSVALTVLGLATSASQAALAPAFYSAKEIRATVVDAATGRPIDRAVAVAVWQLETVSGEGPRLQVTEAMTDANGQFFVPGWGPKLRPPLTEFANKSPYLVVFKSGYVPVRLHNAPKSQFAELRSKTALRASEISYRAGVEGDPHDPIQDCLWDGMTIRIEPFRGTPEEWFREIDVTSNEVLWQDARYAPSFYEALAAEREYFINHPLDSKAVTEGRFNAVFGRIGDRLQAVRKRSWE
;
A
#
# COMPACT_ATOMS: atom_id res chain seq x y z
N MET A 1 64.26 0.39 73.60
CA MET A 1 62.92 1.01 73.46
C MET A 1 62.80 1.51 72.01
N THR A 2 62.25 0.76 71.15
CA THR A 2 62.18 1.08 69.73
C THR A 2 60.72 1.05 69.31
N ARG A 3 60.18 2.24 68.95
CA ARG A 3 58.85 2.40 68.49
C ARG A 3 58.76 2.11 66.98
N HIS A 4 58.03 1.07 66.62
CA HIS A 4 57.69 0.75 65.20
C HIS A 4 56.49 1.60 64.76
N LEU A 5 56.75 2.42 63.75
CA LEU A 5 55.73 3.21 63.06
C LEU A 5 55.15 2.35 61.96
N VAL A 6 53.91 1.99 62.10
CA VAL A 6 53.18 1.24 61.05
C VAL A 6 52.56 2.27 60.11
N HIS A 7 53.03 2.26 58.83
CA HIS A 7 52.39 3.07 57.78
C HIS A 7 51.27 2.24 57.13
N HIS A 8 50.04 2.69 57.33
CA HIS A 8 48.92 2.18 56.56
C HIS A 8 48.91 2.87 55.21
N VAL A 9 49.22 2.12 54.17
CA VAL A 9 48.98 2.55 52.78
C VAL A 9 47.51 2.24 52.42
N VAL A 10 46.71 3.30 52.31
CA VAL A 10 45.34 3.17 51.83
C VAL A 10 45.37 3.18 50.30
N SER A 11 45.21 1.99 49.69
CA SER A 11 45.00 1.88 48.24
C SER A 11 43.56 2.26 47.90
N VAL A 12 43.40 3.42 47.31
CA VAL A 12 42.11 3.79 46.69
C VAL A 12 42.01 3.17 45.32
N ALA A 13 41.27 2.10 45.21
CA ALA A 13 40.92 1.51 43.91
C ALA A 13 39.87 2.36 43.22
N LEU A 14 40.27 3.12 42.21
CA LEU A 14 39.37 3.90 41.35
C LEU A 14 38.69 2.93 40.41
N THR A 15 37.47 2.50 40.75
CA THR A 15 36.61 1.73 39.84
C THR A 15 36.01 2.67 38.80
N VAL A 16 36.64 2.75 37.65
CA VAL A 16 36.04 3.43 36.47
C VAL A 16 34.94 2.55 35.97
N LEU A 17 33.70 2.88 36.37
CA LEU A 17 32.49 2.28 35.82
C LEU A 17 32.32 2.82 34.41
N GLY A 18 32.77 2.05 33.44
CA GLY A 18 32.54 2.30 32.02
C GLY A 18 31.04 2.16 31.73
N LEU A 19 30.31 3.27 31.78
CA LEU A 19 28.99 3.36 31.17
C LEU A 19 29.16 3.20 29.66
N ALA A 20 29.07 1.95 29.19
CA ALA A 20 28.83 1.68 27.78
C ALA A 20 27.43 2.19 27.43
N THR A 21 27.36 3.45 27.02
CA THR A 21 26.19 4.01 26.37
C THR A 21 26.07 3.24 25.05
N SER A 22 25.23 2.22 25.04
CA SER A 22 24.71 1.64 23.79
C SER A 22 23.92 2.76 23.11
N ALA A 23 24.62 3.59 22.33
CA ALA A 23 23.97 4.44 21.38
C ALA A 23 23.25 3.53 20.41
N SER A 24 21.97 3.32 20.63
CA SER A 24 21.06 2.76 19.65
C SER A 24 21.22 3.65 18.42
N GLN A 25 21.98 3.21 17.43
CA GLN A 25 22.04 3.87 16.14
C GLN A 25 20.66 3.66 15.54
N ALA A 26 19.75 4.59 15.85
CA ALA A 26 18.54 4.73 15.07
C ALA A 26 19.00 4.92 13.62
N ALA A 27 18.83 3.92 12.78
CA ALA A 27 19.19 4.01 11.38
C ALA A 27 18.43 5.21 10.80
N LEU A 28 19.18 6.22 10.38
CA LEU A 28 18.56 7.38 9.74
C LEU A 28 17.89 6.91 8.47
N ALA A 29 16.61 7.23 8.30
CA ALA A 29 15.90 6.92 7.07
C ALA A 29 16.66 7.50 5.87
N PRO A 30 16.74 6.75 4.74
CA PRO A 30 17.53 7.15 3.58
C PRO A 30 17.07 8.49 3.01
N ALA A 31 18.01 9.27 2.46
CA ALA A 31 17.71 10.56 1.86
C ALA A 31 16.96 10.43 0.53
N PHE A 32 17.14 9.30 -0.16
CA PHE A 32 16.52 9.01 -1.47
C PHE A 32 15.87 7.64 -1.44
N TYR A 33 14.74 7.56 -2.13
CA TYR A 33 14.04 6.31 -2.36
C TYR A 33 13.95 5.98 -3.85
N SER A 34 13.91 4.70 -4.14
CA SER A 34 13.57 4.14 -5.45
C SER A 34 12.72 2.89 -5.26
N ALA A 35 12.08 2.43 -6.32
CA ALA A 35 11.38 1.16 -6.32
C ALA A 35 11.70 0.36 -7.58
N LYS A 36 11.76 -0.95 -7.41
CA LYS A 36 11.86 -1.88 -8.53
C LYS A 36 10.53 -1.94 -9.29
N GLU A 37 10.60 -2.43 -10.50
CA GLU A 37 9.41 -2.75 -11.29
C GLU A 37 8.58 -3.86 -10.62
N ILE A 38 7.28 -3.87 -10.92
CA ILE A 38 6.35 -4.90 -10.44
C ILE A 38 5.69 -5.54 -11.64
N ARG A 39 5.78 -6.86 -11.74
CA ARG A 39 5.07 -7.68 -12.72
C ARG A 39 4.23 -8.69 -11.99
N ALA A 40 2.93 -8.74 -12.27
CA ALA A 40 2.07 -9.76 -11.68
C ALA A 40 0.96 -10.16 -12.66
N THR A 41 0.29 -11.26 -12.37
CA THR A 41 -0.80 -11.78 -13.18
C THR A 41 -2.09 -11.80 -12.35
N VAL A 42 -3.18 -11.30 -12.89
CA VAL A 42 -4.50 -11.34 -12.26
C VAL A 42 -5.34 -12.42 -12.91
N VAL A 43 -5.90 -13.31 -12.09
CA VAL A 43 -6.74 -14.41 -12.55
C VAL A 43 -8.03 -14.50 -11.74
N ASP A 44 -9.07 -15.04 -12.38
CA ASP A 44 -10.31 -15.41 -11.72
C ASP A 44 -10.06 -16.55 -10.73
N ALA A 45 -10.44 -16.35 -9.48
CA ALA A 45 -10.15 -17.30 -8.40
C ALA A 45 -10.88 -18.65 -8.56
N ALA A 46 -12.04 -18.66 -9.25
CA ALA A 46 -12.84 -19.86 -9.43
C ALA A 46 -12.35 -20.70 -10.62
N THR A 47 -11.94 -20.04 -11.71
CA THR A 47 -11.61 -20.70 -12.98
C THR A 47 -10.12 -20.75 -13.29
N GLY A 48 -9.32 -19.89 -12.66
CA GLY A 48 -7.90 -19.69 -12.98
C GLY A 48 -7.67 -18.96 -14.31
N ARG A 49 -8.71 -18.50 -14.99
CA ARG A 49 -8.58 -17.78 -16.25
C ARG A 49 -7.99 -16.38 -16.04
N PRO A 50 -7.12 -15.91 -16.96
CA PRO A 50 -6.63 -14.54 -16.93
C PRO A 50 -7.77 -13.53 -16.97
N ILE A 51 -7.61 -12.43 -16.25
CA ILE A 51 -8.54 -11.30 -16.26
C ILE A 51 -7.92 -10.15 -17.03
N ASP A 52 -8.47 -9.89 -18.20
CA ASP A 52 -8.11 -8.76 -19.06
C ASP A 52 -8.70 -7.45 -18.52
N ARG A 53 -7.97 -6.33 -18.71
CA ARG A 53 -8.41 -4.97 -18.37
C ARG A 53 -8.82 -4.79 -16.91
N ALA A 54 -8.21 -5.50 -15.99
CA ALA A 54 -8.23 -5.14 -14.58
C ALA A 54 -7.25 -3.97 -14.35
N VAL A 55 -7.67 -2.98 -13.56
CA VAL A 55 -6.82 -1.83 -13.24
C VAL A 55 -6.09 -2.12 -11.94
N ALA A 56 -4.78 -2.02 -11.96
CA ALA A 56 -3.90 -2.15 -10.80
C ALA A 56 -3.28 -0.78 -10.48
N VAL A 57 -3.43 -0.30 -9.24
CA VAL A 57 -2.84 0.96 -8.78
C VAL A 57 -1.86 0.67 -7.66
N ALA A 58 -0.59 0.91 -7.90
CA ALA A 58 0.47 0.80 -6.90
C ALA A 58 0.72 2.17 -6.25
N VAL A 59 0.74 2.20 -4.92
CA VAL A 59 0.86 3.43 -4.13
C VAL A 59 2.01 3.31 -3.13
N TRP A 60 2.99 4.18 -3.23
CA TRP A 60 4.08 4.33 -2.26
C TRP A 60 3.74 5.46 -1.29
N GLN A 61 3.14 5.07 -0.17
CA GLN A 61 2.70 5.97 0.89
C GLN A 61 3.84 6.29 1.84
N LEU A 62 3.98 7.56 2.21
CA LEU A 62 4.84 7.99 3.31
C LEU A 62 4.02 8.19 4.59
N GLU A 63 4.68 8.12 5.72
CA GLU A 63 4.18 8.49 7.04
C GLU A 63 4.95 9.67 7.61
N THR A 64 4.31 10.41 8.48
CA THR A 64 4.90 11.46 9.29
C THR A 64 4.72 11.11 10.78
N VAL A 65 5.34 11.86 11.66
CA VAL A 65 5.13 11.70 13.11
C VAL A 65 3.68 11.91 13.56
N SER A 66 2.86 12.56 12.73
CA SER A 66 1.43 12.79 12.96
C SER A 66 0.50 11.79 12.26
N GLY A 67 1.03 10.78 11.58
CA GLY A 67 0.28 9.78 10.85
C GLY A 67 0.53 9.84 9.33
N GLU A 68 -0.51 9.61 8.52
CA GLU A 68 -0.37 9.57 7.07
C GLU A 68 0.28 10.83 6.50
N GLY A 69 1.36 10.62 5.75
CA GLY A 69 2.08 11.64 5.01
C GLY A 69 1.71 11.69 3.52
N PRO A 70 2.49 12.42 2.72
CA PRO A 70 2.28 12.49 1.28
C PRO A 70 2.57 11.14 0.61
N ARG A 71 2.02 10.93 -0.58
CA ARG A 71 2.41 9.83 -1.45
C ARG A 71 3.62 10.21 -2.28
N LEU A 72 4.65 9.38 -2.22
CA LEU A 72 5.88 9.62 -2.97
C LEU A 72 5.70 9.25 -4.44
N GLN A 73 4.91 8.22 -4.71
CA GLN A 73 4.58 7.76 -6.06
C GLN A 73 3.23 7.05 -6.07
N VAL A 74 2.48 7.27 -7.15
CA VAL A 74 1.30 6.51 -7.55
C VAL A 74 1.46 6.14 -9.01
N THR A 75 1.21 4.90 -9.37
CA THR A 75 1.29 4.42 -10.75
C THR A 75 0.18 3.42 -10.99
N GLU A 76 -0.58 3.62 -12.07
CA GLU A 76 -1.54 2.63 -12.52
C GLU A 76 -1.00 1.81 -13.68
N ALA A 77 -1.51 0.59 -13.79
CA ALA A 77 -1.31 -0.31 -14.91
C ALA A 77 -2.61 -1.06 -15.19
N MET A 78 -2.74 -1.56 -16.39
CA MET A 78 -3.90 -2.37 -16.79
C MET A 78 -3.42 -3.75 -17.21
N THR A 79 -4.18 -4.79 -16.85
CA THR A 79 -3.87 -6.14 -17.29
C THR A 79 -4.14 -6.30 -18.78
N ASP A 80 -3.29 -7.08 -19.44
CA ASP A 80 -3.46 -7.53 -20.84
C ASP A 80 -4.36 -8.77 -20.92
N ALA A 81 -4.53 -9.32 -22.13
CA ALA A 81 -5.32 -10.51 -22.39
C ALA A 81 -4.81 -11.78 -21.67
N ASN A 82 -3.57 -11.78 -21.21
CA ASN A 82 -2.98 -12.83 -20.38
C ASN A 82 -3.13 -12.56 -18.88
N GLY A 83 -3.84 -11.51 -18.52
CA GLY A 83 -4.00 -11.05 -17.14
C GLY A 83 -2.75 -10.40 -16.55
N GLN A 84 -1.73 -10.12 -17.35
CA GLN A 84 -0.46 -9.57 -16.87
C GLN A 84 -0.51 -8.05 -16.83
N PHE A 85 0.02 -7.46 -15.75
CA PHE A 85 0.26 -6.04 -15.67
C PHE A 85 1.72 -5.74 -15.29
N PHE A 86 2.16 -4.54 -15.65
CA PHE A 86 3.50 -4.04 -15.40
C PHE A 86 3.46 -2.64 -14.83
N VAL A 87 4.00 -2.48 -13.63
CA VAL A 87 4.26 -1.18 -13.01
C VAL A 87 5.76 -0.90 -13.13
N PRO A 88 6.17 0.16 -13.83
CA PRO A 88 7.60 0.48 -13.98
C PRO A 88 8.23 0.85 -12.64
N GLY A 89 9.49 0.52 -12.48
CA GLY A 89 10.31 1.02 -11.38
C GLY A 89 10.49 2.54 -11.47
N TRP A 90 10.84 3.16 -10.36
CA TRP A 90 11.04 4.60 -10.29
C TRP A 90 12.18 4.97 -9.33
N GLY A 91 12.68 6.18 -9.45
CA GLY A 91 13.69 6.77 -8.56
C GLY A 91 15.01 7.10 -9.29
N PRO A 92 15.99 7.63 -8.53
CA PRO A 92 15.87 8.05 -7.12
C PRO A 92 15.00 9.30 -6.94
N LYS A 93 14.20 9.32 -5.87
CA LYS A 93 13.41 10.49 -5.46
C LYS A 93 13.83 10.95 -4.08
N LEU A 94 13.99 12.26 -3.90
CA LEU A 94 14.31 12.85 -2.61
C LEU A 94 13.15 12.60 -1.62
N ARG A 95 13.50 12.13 -0.45
CA ARG A 95 12.56 11.94 0.66
C ARG A 95 12.16 13.31 1.22
N PRO A 96 10.86 13.63 1.34
CA PRO A 96 10.43 14.82 2.05
C PRO A 96 10.91 14.79 3.52
N PRO A 97 11.28 15.95 4.11
CA PRO A 97 11.71 16.01 5.49
C PRO A 97 10.66 15.41 6.45
N LEU A 98 11.13 14.78 7.52
CA LEU A 98 10.28 14.21 8.58
C LEU A 98 9.27 13.17 8.08
N THR A 99 9.61 12.48 7.00
CA THR A 99 8.80 11.38 6.48
C THR A 99 9.61 10.11 6.37
N GLU A 100 8.93 8.97 6.39
CA GLU A 100 9.46 7.65 6.06
C GLU A 100 8.38 6.84 5.32
N PHE A 101 8.71 5.68 4.77
CA PHE A 101 7.67 4.84 4.18
C PHE A 101 6.71 4.32 5.25
N ALA A 102 5.43 4.37 4.92
CA ALA A 102 4.42 3.65 5.68
C ALA A 102 4.76 2.15 5.67
N ASN A 103 4.63 1.51 6.83
CA ASN A 103 5.01 0.11 7.04
C ASN A 103 4.43 -0.89 6.03
N LYS A 104 3.36 -0.53 5.34
CA LYS A 104 2.66 -1.39 4.37
C LYS A 104 2.91 -0.97 2.91
N SER A 105 3.84 -0.04 2.71
CA SER A 105 4.15 0.51 1.39
C SER A 105 5.15 -0.40 0.62
N PRO A 106 5.00 -0.52 -0.71
CA PRO A 106 3.84 -0.10 -1.47
C PRO A 106 2.62 -0.94 -1.16
N TYR A 107 1.43 -0.36 -1.31
CA TYR A 107 0.21 -1.13 -1.38
C TYR A 107 -0.35 -1.13 -2.82
N LEU A 108 -1.09 -2.19 -3.14
CA LEU A 108 -1.65 -2.41 -4.46
C LEU A 108 -3.17 -2.50 -4.36
N VAL A 109 -3.87 -1.72 -5.17
CA VAL A 109 -5.32 -1.84 -5.36
C VAL A 109 -5.56 -2.45 -6.73
N VAL A 110 -6.32 -3.55 -6.81
CA VAL A 110 -6.73 -4.15 -8.08
C VAL A 110 -8.25 -4.06 -8.18
N PHE A 111 -8.73 -3.45 -9.25
CA PHE A 111 -10.15 -3.29 -9.54
C PHE A 111 -10.52 -3.88 -10.89
N LYS A 112 -11.59 -4.64 -10.91
CA LYS A 112 -12.28 -5.10 -12.11
C LYS A 112 -13.77 -5.16 -11.84
N SER A 113 -14.58 -4.56 -12.71
CA SER A 113 -16.05 -4.65 -12.63
C SER A 113 -16.50 -6.10 -12.53
N GLY A 114 -17.44 -6.37 -11.62
CA GLY A 114 -17.96 -7.71 -11.36
C GLY A 114 -17.05 -8.63 -10.51
N TYR A 115 -15.93 -8.14 -10.00
CA TYR A 115 -15.03 -8.85 -9.10
C TYR A 115 -14.84 -8.09 -7.79
N VAL A 116 -14.66 -8.81 -6.69
CA VAL A 116 -14.34 -8.20 -5.40
C VAL A 116 -13.02 -7.43 -5.51
N PRO A 117 -13.01 -6.12 -5.25
CA PRO A 117 -11.79 -5.32 -5.29
C PRO A 117 -10.76 -5.82 -4.27
N VAL A 118 -9.51 -5.84 -4.68
CA VAL A 118 -8.42 -6.36 -3.88
C VAL A 118 -7.50 -5.25 -3.43
N ARG A 119 -7.13 -5.27 -2.14
CA ARG A 119 -6.18 -4.35 -1.52
C ARG A 119 -5.06 -5.17 -0.90
N LEU A 120 -3.88 -5.07 -1.45
CA LEU A 120 -2.71 -5.83 -1.02
C LEU A 120 -1.70 -4.91 -0.38
N HIS A 121 -1.34 -5.18 0.87
CA HIS A 121 -0.26 -4.48 1.56
C HIS A 121 1.07 -5.21 1.37
N ASN A 122 2.15 -4.48 1.32
CA ASN A 122 3.48 -5.07 1.23
C ASN A 122 3.91 -5.74 2.54
N ALA A 123 4.97 -6.52 2.46
CA ALA A 123 5.56 -7.26 3.58
C ALA A 123 7.07 -6.98 3.65
N PRO A 124 7.71 -7.17 4.82
CA PRO A 124 9.16 -7.15 4.91
C PRO A 124 9.79 -8.20 3.99
N LYS A 125 10.92 -7.87 3.37
CA LYS A 125 11.68 -8.79 2.50
C LYS A 125 11.99 -10.13 3.18
N SER A 126 12.24 -10.12 4.49
CA SER A 126 12.48 -11.32 5.29
C SER A 126 11.33 -12.33 5.25
N GLN A 127 10.12 -11.89 4.95
CA GLN A 127 8.92 -12.73 4.89
C GLN A 127 8.52 -13.11 3.45
N PHE A 128 9.17 -12.54 2.42
CA PHE A 128 8.80 -12.80 1.01
C PHE A 128 8.85 -14.28 0.65
N ALA A 129 9.89 -15.00 1.08
CA ALA A 129 10.03 -16.41 0.78
C ALA A 129 8.90 -17.24 1.41
N GLU A 130 8.56 -16.98 2.66
CA GLU A 130 7.47 -17.64 3.37
C GLU A 130 6.11 -17.34 2.72
N LEU A 131 5.83 -16.07 2.44
CA LEU A 131 4.56 -15.66 1.87
C LEU A 131 4.39 -16.16 0.43
N ARG A 132 5.46 -16.16 -0.39
CA ARG A 132 5.45 -16.69 -1.76
C ARG A 132 5.32 -18.20 -1.81
N SER A 133 5.79 -18.92 -0.80
CA SER A 133 5.63 -20.39 -0.73
C SER A 133 4.18 -20.82 -0.51
N LYS A 134 3.35 -19.93 0.05
CA LYS A 134 1.91 -20.13 0.18
C LYS A 134 1.22 -19.84 -1.16
N THR A 135 1.36 -20.78 -2.10
CA THR A 135 0.95 -20.70 -3.51
C THR A 135 -0.52 -20.37 -3.79
N ALA A 136 -1.32 -20.13 -2.76
CA ALA A 136 -2.74 -19.78 -2.84
C ALA A 136 -3.13 -18.72 -1.80
N LEU A 137 -2.40 -17.60 -1.75
CA LEU A 137 -2.89 -16.46 -0.98
C LEU A 137 -4.13 -15.92 -1.71
N ARG A 138 -5.30 -16.20 -1.19
CA ARG A 138 -6.51 -15.47 -1.57
C ARG A 138 -6.29 -14.00 -1.24
N ALA A 139 -6.80 -13.12 -2.08
CA ALA A 139 -6.68 -11.68 -1.84
C ALA A 139 -7.19 -11.27 -0.45
N SER A 140 -8.27 -11.91 0.03
CA SER A 140 -8.78 -11.75 1.40
C SER A 140 -7.79 -12.16 2.50
N GLU A 141 -6.92 -13.13 2.25
CA GLU A 141 -5.92 -13.58 3.24
C GLU A 141 -4.72 -12.63 3.31
N ILE A 142 -4.39 -11.96 2.21
CA ILE A 142 -3.28 -10.99 2.16
C ILE A 142 -3.73 -9.66 2.79
N SER A 143 -4.92 -9.18 2.47
CA SER A 143 -5.44 -7.92 3.00
C SER A 143 -5.70 -7.95 4.51
N TYR A 144 -5.90 -9.13 5.10
CA TYR A 144 -6.24 -9.29 6.52
C TYR A 144 -5.05 -9.64 7.42
N ARG A 145 -3.90 -10.00 6.89
CA ARG A 145 -2.70 -10.17 7.73
C ARG A 145 -2.08 -8.82 8.06
N ALA A 146 -2.86 -8.02 8.79
CA ALA A 146 -2.38 -6.86 9.50
C ALA A 146 -1.21 -7.27 10.41
N GLY A 147 -0.02 -6.74 10.18
CA GLY A 147 1.17 -7.01 11.00
C GLY A 147 2.40 -7.40 10.20
N VAL A 148 2.29 -7.53 8.87
CA VAL A 148 3.45 -7.72 8.01
C VAL A 148 3.82 -6.35 7.45
N GLU A 149 4.87 -5.77 7.98
CA GLU A 149 5.30 -4.41 7.70
C GLU A 149 6.44 -4.40 6.69
N GLY A 150 6.38 -3.50 5.70
CA GLY A 150 7.51 -3.19 4.82
C GLY A 150 8.71 -2.69 5.65
N ASP A 151 9.89 -2.62 5.04
CA ASP A 151 11.05 -1.98 5.68
C ASP A 151 11.07 -0.50 5.28
N PRO A 152 10.67 0.43 6.19
CA PRO A 152 10.64 1.85 5.90
C PRO A 152 12.04 2.45 5.68
N HIS A 153 13.09 1.74 6.12
CA HIS A 153 14.48 2.18 5.99
C HIS A 153 15.18 1.64 4.73
N ASP A 154 14.52 0.75 3.96
CA ASP A 154 15.12 0.28 2.72
C ASP A 154 15.06 1.36 1.63
N PRO A 155 16.20 1.83 1.11
CA PRO A 155 16.21 2.84 0.05
C PRO A 155 15.65 2.33 -1.28
N ILE A 156 15.62 0.99 -1.46
CA ILE A 156 15.09 0.34 -2.67
C ILE A 156 13.88 -0.48 -2.27
N GLN A 157 12.69 0.04 -2.57
CA GLN A 157 11.45 -0.63 -2.25
C GLN A 157 11.21 -1.81 -3.21
N ASP A 158 11.20 -3.01 -2.64
CA ASP A 158 10.75 -4.22 -3.31
C ASP A 158 9.28 -4.47 -3.02
N CYS A 159 8.62 -5.22 -3.88
CA CYS A 159 7.21 -5.56 -3.75
C CYS A 159 7.01 -7.07 -3.61
N LEU A 160 6.23 -7.48 -2.62
CA LEU A 160 5.86 -8.89 -2.41
C LEU A 160 5.14 -9.49 -3.63
N TRP A 161 4.36 -8.66 -4.33
CA TRP A 161 3.54 -9.09 -5.47
C TRP A 161 4.31 -9.32 -6.75
N ASP A 162 5.57 -8.88 -6.82
CA ASP A 162 6.37 -9.08 -8.02
C ASP A 162 6.55 -10.58 -8.32
N GLY A 163 6.23 -10.97 -9.54
CA GLY A 163 6.22 -12.35 -10.00
C GLY A 163 5.05 -13.21 -9.48
N MET A 164 4.04 -12.62 -8.80
CA MET A 164 2.94 -13.40 -8.23
C MET A 164 1.69 -13.44 -9.13
N THR A 165 0.89 -14.49 -8.89
CA THR A 165 -0.48 -14.59 -9.42
C THR A 165 -1.46 -14.12 -8.36
N ILE A 166 -2.21 -13.06 -8.65
CA ILE A 166 -3.25 -12.49 -7.80
C ILE A 166 -4.59 -13.09 -8.22
N ARG A 167 -5.23 -13.81 -7.32
CA ARG A 167 -6.54 -14.44 -7.55
C ARG A 167 -7.62 -13.51 -7.01
N ILE A 168 -8.53 -13.03 -7.87
CA ILE A 168 -9.65 -12.20 -7.46
C ILE A 168 -10.97 -12.96 -7.65
N GLU A 169 -11.88 -12.80 -6.70
CA GLU A 169 -13.14 -13.54 -6.67
C GLU A 169 -14.23 -12.79 -7.44
N PRO A 170 -15.05 -13.46 -8.27
CA PRO A 170 -16.25 -12.86 -8.82
C PRO A 170 -17.16 -12.36 -7.69
N PHE A 171 -17.65 -11.13 -7.81
CA PHE A 171 -18.60 -10.59 -6.84
C PHE A 171 -19.95 -11.31 -6.96
N ARG A 172 -20.51 -11.73 -5.82
CA ARG A 172 -21.79 -12.48 -5.73
C ARG A 172 -22.75 -11.89 -4.70
N GLY A 173 -22.48 -10.67 -4.25
CA GLY A 173 -23.29 -9.97 -3.26
C GLY A 173 -24.48 -9.24 -3.84
N THR A 174 -25.19 -8.50 -2.99
CA THR A 174 -26.29 -7.62 -3.38
C THR A 174 -25.78 -6.31 -4.02
N PRO A 175 -26.64 -5.55 -4.71
CA PRO A 175 -26.27 -4.23 -5.21
C PRO A 175 -25.75 -3.29 -4.11
N GLU A 176 -26.32 -3.36 -2.89
CA GLU A 176 -25.91 -2.54 -1.75
C GLU A 176 -24.50 -2.93 -1.24
N GLU A 177 -24.19 -4.22 -1.28
CA GLU A 177 -22.84 -4.72 -0.96
C GLU A 177 -21.85 -4.28 -2.02
N TRP A 178 -22.25 -4.32 -3.29
CA TRP A 178 -21.42 -3.80 -4.38
C TRP A 178 -21.18 -2.31 -4.25
N PHE A 179 -22.21 -1.53 -3.93
CA PHE A 179 -22.06 -0.11 -3.67
C PHE A 179 -21.07 0.19 -2.53
N ARG A 180 -21.10 -0.61 -1.46
CA ARG A 180 -20.13 -0.46 -0.36
C ARG A 180 -18.69 -0.74 -0.82
N GLU A 181 -18.49 -1.76 -1.65
CA GLU A 181 -17.17 -2.03 -2.22
C GLU A 181 -16.68 -0.88 -3.09
N ILE A 182 -17.54 -0.28 -3.93
CA ILE A 182 -17.20 0.89 -4.73
C ILE A 182 -16.88 2.10 -3.85
N ASP A 183 -17.67 2.38 -2.82
CA ASP A 183 -17.44 3.51 -1.90
C ASP A 183 -16.09 3.36 -1.20
N VAL A 184 -15.82 2.21 -0.60
CA VAL A 184 -14.54 1.94 0.07
C VAL A 184 -13.37 2.01 -0.91
N THR A 185 -13.49 1.33 -2.06
CA THR A 185 -12.42 1.29 -3.07
C THR A 185 -12.11 2.68 -3.64
N SER A 186 -13.12 3.53 -3.81
CA SER A 186 -12.94 4.90 -4.30
C SER A 186 -12.11 5.78 -3.36
N ASN A 187 -11.97 5.40 -2.09
CA ASN A 187 -11.19 6.14 -1.10
C ASN A 187 -9.76 5.62 -0.93
N GLU A 188 -9.42 4.46 -1.51
CA GLU A 188 -8.05 3.89 -1.41
C GLU A 188 -7.04 4.72 -2.20
N VAL A 189 -7.41 5.22 -3.36
CA VAL A 189 -6.60 6.17 -4.12
C VAL A 189 -7.09 7.58 -3.82
N LEU A 190 -6.31 8.39 -3.10
CA LEU A 190 -6.75 9.72 -2.66
C LEU A 190 -7.00 10.66 -3.85
N TRP A 191 -7.90 11.60 -3.65
CA TRP A 191 -8.30 12.59 -4.66
C TRP A 191 -7.12 13.37 -5.27
N GLN A 192 -6.10 13.67 -4.48
CA GLN A 192 -4.90 14.38 -4.94
C GLN A 192 -4.05 13.56 -5.93
N ASP A 193 -4.24 12.24 -5.93
CA ASP A 193 -3.50 11.30 -6.77
C ASP A 193 -4.32 10.79 -7.96
N ALA A 194 -5.56 11.21 -8.10
CA ALA A 194 -6.45 10.80 -9.19
C ALA A 194 -5.82 10.97 -10.57
N ARG A 195 -4.99 12.02 -10.75
CA ARG A 195 -4.24 12.29 -11.99
C ARG A 195 -3.29 11.15 -12.40
N TYR A 196 -2.90 10.30 -11.45
CA TYR A 196 -1.99 9.17 -11.69
C TYR A 196 -2.74 7.83 -11.84
N ALA A 197 -4.07 7.86 -11.70
CA ALA A 197 -4.92 6.68 -11.79
C ALA A 197 -6.23 6.98 -12.55
N PRO A 198 -6.16 7.58 -13.78
CA PRO A 198 -7.34 7.93 -14.56
C PRO A 198 -8.21 6.72 -14.90
N SER A 199 -7.61 5.62 -15.37
CA SER A 199 -8.35 4.42 -15.75
C SER A 199 -9.05 3.76 -14.56
N PHE A 200 -8.47 3.87 -13.37
CA PHE A 200 -9.09 3.40 -12.13
C PHE A 200 -10.41 4.17 -11.85
N TYR A 201 -10.37 5.50 -11.94
CA TYR A 201 -11.58 6.31 -11.72
C TYR A 201 -12.58 6.19 -12.85
N GLU A 202 -12.14 6.00 -14.10
CA GLU A 202 -13.03 5.69 -15.22
C GLU A 202 -13.76 4.37 -15.00
N ALA A 203 -13.06 3.33 -14.55
CA ALA A 203 -13.66 2.05 -14.23
C ALA A 203 -14.67 2.15 -13.07
N LEU A 204 -14.35 2.91 -12.00
CA LEU A 204 -15.30 3.14 -10.91
C LEU A 204 -16.51 3.98 -11.35
N ALA A 205 -16.32 4.98 -12.21
CA ALA A 205 -17.43 5.79 -12.71
C ALA A 205 -18.41 4.98 -13.58
N ALA A 206 -17.89 4.01 -14.34
CA ALA A 206 -18.70 3.11 -15.16
C ALA A 206 -19.68 2.26 -14.31
N GLU A 207 -19.34 1.99 -13.04
CA GLU A 207 -20.22 1.24 -12.13
C GLU A 207 -21.55 1.98 -11.84
N ARG A 208 -21.63 3.28 -12.09
CA ARG A 208 -22.89 4.02 -11.95
C ARG A 208 -23.99 3.44 -12.83
N GLU A 209 -23.64 2.96 -14.03
CA GLU A 209 -24.61 2.36 -14.96
C GLU A 209 -25.14 1.03 -14.41
N TYR A 210 -24.30 0.24 -13.73
CA TYR A 210 -24.75 -0.96 -13.05
C TYR A 210 -25.91 -0.66 -12.09
N PHE A 211 -25.82 0.40 -11.28
CA PHE A 211 -26.85 0.76 -10.29
C PHE A 211 -28.11 1.38 -10.90
N ILE A 212 -28.05 1.90 -12.13
CA ILE A 212 -29.26 2.31 -12.88
C ILE A 212 -30.11 1.07 -13.20
N ASN A 213 -29.45 -0.05 -13.55
CA ASN A 213 -30.11 -1.30 -13.88
C ASN A 213 -30.41 -2.20 -12.66
N HIS A 214 -29.77 -1.92 -11.53
CA HIS A 214 -29.93 -2.64 -10.26
C HIS A 214 -30.17 -1.62 -9.14
N PRO A 215 -31.40 -1.09 -9.00
CA PRO A 215 -31.71 -0.05 -8.02
C PRO A 215 -31.39 -0.49 -6.60
N LEU A 216 -30.78 0.41 -5.85
CA LEU A 216 -30.45 0.21 -4.44
C LEU A 216 -31.69 0.38 -3.54
N ASP A 217 -31.76 -0.42 -2.47
CA ASP A 217 -32.74 -0.16 -1.42
C ASP A 217 -32.42 1.19 -0.74
N SER A 218 -33.36 2.14 -0.84
CA SER A 218 -33.22 3.48 -0.27
C SER A 218 -33.04 3.51 1.26
N LYS A 219 -33.42 2.43 1.95
CA LYS A 219 -33.18 2.27 3.39
C LYS A 219 -31.72 1.90 3.68
N ALA A 220 -31.08 1.14 2.78
CA ALA A 220 -29.68 0.73 2.93
C ALA A 220 -28.71 1.79 2.40
N VAL A 221 -29.05 2.43 1.28
CA VAL A 221 -28.24 3.47 0.64
C VAL A 221 -29.12 4.65 0.27
N THR A 222 -28.98 5.77 0.99
CA THR A 222 -29.73 6.99 0.66
C THR A 222 -29.24 7.58 -0.67
N GLU A 223 -30.15 8.26 -1.38
CA GLU A 223 -29.82 8.98 -2.61
C GLU A 223 -28.68 9.99 -2.40
N GLY A 224 -28.67 10.67 -1.25
CA GLY A 224 -27.60 11.60 -0.89
C GLY A 224 -26.24 10.92 -0.80
N ARG A 225 -26.15 9.71 -0.23
CA ARG A 225 -24.91 8.94 -0.17
C ARG A 225 -24.46 8.46 -1.55
N PHE A 226 -25.39 7.98 -2.36
CA PHE A 226 -25.11 7.56 -3.73
C PHE A 226 -24.52 8.72 -4.54
N ASN A 227 -25.18 9.87 -4.53
CA ASN A 227 -24.74 11.06 -5.24
C ASN A 227 -23.37 11.57 -4.70
N ALA A 228 -23.13 11.49 -3.39
CA ALA A 228 -21.86 11.87 -2.81
C ALA A 228 -20.69 10.98 -3.27
N VAL A 229 -20.89 9.66 -3.39
CA VAL A 229 -19.84 8.73 -3.88
C VAL A 229 -19.53 9.00 -5.34
N PHE A 230 -20.55 8.97 -6.21
CA PHE A 230 -20.34 9.17 -7.64
C PHE A 230 -20.00 10.61 -8.01
N GLY A 231 -20.43 11.60 -7.22
CA GLY A 231 -19.96 12.99 -7.32
C GLY A 231 -18.45 13.09 -7.09
N ARG A 232 -17.95 12.53 -5.99
CA ARG A 232 -16.49 12.50 -5.73
C ARG A 232 -15.71 11.81 -6.84
N ILE A 233 -16.20 10.69 -7.37
CA ILE A 233 -15.54 9.97 -8.48
C ILE A 233 -15.52 10.88 -9.73
N GLY A 234 -16.65 11.54 -10.04
CA GLY A 234 -16.75 12.46 -11.17
C GLY A 234 -15.83 13.68 -11.05
N ASP A 235 -15.73 14.29 -9.87
CA ASP A 235 -14.84 15.43 -9.59
C ASP A 235 -13.39 15.06 -9.81
N ARG A 236 -12.99 13.85 -9.40
CA ARG A 236 -11.65 13.31 -9.61
C ARG A 236 -11.32 13.15 -11.10
N LEU A 237 -12.26 12.60 -11.87
CA LEU A 237 -12.11 12.50 -13.33
C LEU A 237 -12.01 13.86 -14.02
N GLN A 238 -12.79 14.84 -13.60
CA GLN A 238 -12.69 16.19 -14.14
C GLN A 238 -11.34 16.83 -13.83
N ALA A 239 -10.80 16.63 -12.63
CA ALA A 239 -9.48 17.12 -12.25
C ALA A 239 -8.37 16.52 -13.12
N VAL A 240 -8.49 15.25 -13.52
CA VAL A 240 -7.58 14.60 -14.46
C VAL A 240 -7.67 15.26 -15.84
N ARG A 241 -8.88 15.41 -16.37
CA ARG A 241 -9.10 15.94 -17.73
C ARG A 241 -8.66 17.38 -17.91
N LYS A 242 -8.87 18.26 -16.90
CA LYS A 242 -8.47 19.67 -16.98
C LYS A 242 -6.95 19.86 -17.15
N ARG A 243 -6.13 18.97 -16.61
CA ARG A 243 -4.66 19.08 -16.68
C ARG A 243 -4.01 18.44 -17.90
N SER A 244 -4.76 17.64 -18.66
CA SER A 244 -4.24 17.10 -19.93
C SER A 244 -4.20 18.14 -21.06
N TRP A 245 -4.65 19.36 -20.81
CA TRP A 245 -4.65 20.49 -21.76
C TRP A 245 -3.67 21.62 -21.38
N GLU A 246 -3.01 21.52 -20.21
CA GLU A 246 -1.91 22.41 -19.78
C GLU A 246 -0.54 21.74 -20.00
#